data_23d0a87507e523b171bbfacfadf842ee
#
_entry.id   23d0a87507e523b171bbfacfadf842ee
#
_cell.length_a   1.000
_cell.length_b   1.000
_cell.length_c   1.000
_cell.angle_alpha   90.00
_cell.angle_beta   90.00
_cell.angle_gamma   90.00
#
_symmetry.space_group_name_H-M   'P 1'
#
loop_
_entity.id
_entity.type
_entity.pdbx_description
1 polymer ?
#
loop_
_entity_poly.entity_id
_entity_poly.type
_entity_poly.pdbx_seq_one_letter_code
_entity_poly.pdbx_strand_id
1 'polypeptide(L)'
;VREAVLSVEENGIIFLDEIDKICARAETKSADVSREGVQRDLLPLIEGTTVSTKYGPIKTDHILFIASGAFHVVKPSDLLPELQGRLPVRVELQALSENDFINILKETENSLTKQYSALMKTEGITLIFKDSGIKALAKIAAEINATIENIGARRLYTCLLYTSDAADE
;
A
#
# COMPACT_ATOMS: atom_id res chain seq x y z
N VAL A 1 22.16 9.61 -15.05
CA VAL A 1 21.40 8.58 -15.78
C VAL A 1 22.10 7.22 -15.68
N ARG A 2 23.36 7.06 -16.12
CA ARG A 2 24.08 5.78 -16.12
C ARG A 2 24.19 5.16 -14.72
N GLU A 3 24.52 5.94 -13.71
CA GLU A 3 24.58 5.52 -12.32
C GLU A 3 23.20 5.07 -11.80
N ALA A 4 22.12 5.79 -12.15
CA ALA A 4 20.76 5.42 -11.80
C ALA A 4 20.33 4.08 -12.44
N VAL A 5 20.72 3.84 -13.70
CA VAL A 5 20.44 2.55 -14.38
C VAL A 5 21.14 1.41 -13.65
N LEU A 6 22.42 1.54 -13.33
CA LEU A 6 23.18 0.53 -12.58
C LEU A 6 22.58 0.30 -11.19
N SER A 7 22.20 1.38 -10.50
CA SER A 7 21.56 1.26 -9.18
C SER A 7 20.23 0.53 -9.24
N VAL A 8 19.42 0.75 -10.28
CA VAL A 8 18.15 0.01 -10.47
C VAL A 8 18.40 -1.46 -10.75
N GLU A 9 19.37 -1.78 -11.62
CA GLU A 9 19.70 -3.17 -11.95
C GLU A 9 20.20 -3.97 -10.74
N GLU A 10 21.00 -3.35 -9.85
CA GLU A 10 21.63 -4.03 -8.71
C GLU A 10 20.83 -3.96 -7.41
N ASN A 11 20.06 -2.88 -7.20
CA ASN A 11 19.41 -2.57 -5.92
C ASN A 11 17.95 -2.13 -6.11
N GLY A 12 17.37 -2.32 -7.29
CA GLY A 12 16.01 -1.90 -7.59
C GLY A 12 14.96 -2.69 -6.82
N ILE A 13 13.87 -2.01 -6.46
CA ILE A 13 12.68 -2.63 -5.87
C ILE A 13 11.48 -2.22 -6.73
N ILE A 14 10.69 -3.20 -7.16
CA ILE A 14 9.43 -2.99 -7.87
C ILE A 14 8.30 -3.43 -6.97
N PHE A 15 7.36 -2.52 -6.71
CA PHE A 15 6.17 -2.80 -5.94
C PHE A 15 4.96 -2.93 -6.88
N LEU A 16 4.32 -4.11 -6.87
CA LEU A 16 3.13 -4.42 -7.65
C LEU A 16 1.92 -4.40 -6.70
N ASP A 17 1.15 -3.33 -6.76
CA ASP A 17 -0.04 -3.20 -5.93
C ASP A 17 -1.28 -3.83 -6.61
N GLU A 18 -2.26 -4.23 -5.80
CA GLU A 18 -3.53 -4.82 -6.24
C GLU A 18 -3.38 -6.06 -7.13
N ILE A 19 -2.40 -6.94 -6.87
CA ILE A 19 -2.18 -8.14 -7.68
C ILE A 19 -3.38 -9.11 -7.65
N ASP A 20 -4.23 -9.02 -6.65
CA ASP A 20 -5.49 -9.77 -6.59
C ASP A 20 -6.47 -9.43 -7.74
N LYS A 21 -6.33 -8.26 -8.37
CA LYS A 21 -7.18 -7.85 -9.50
C LYS A 21 -6.88 -8.60 -10.79
N ILE A 22 -5.69 -9.15 -10.91
CA ILE A 22 -5.30 -9.97 -12.07
C ILE A 22 -5.50 -11.47 -11.84
N CYS A 23 -5.99 -11.89 -10.66
CA CYS A 23 -6.38 -13.28 -10.42
C CYS A 23 -7.61 -13.65 -11.25
N ALA A 24 -7.65 -14.87 -11.77
CA ALA A 24 -8.82 -15.42 -12.45
C ALA A 24 -9.99 -15.58 -11.46
N ARG A 25 -11.22 -15.25 -11.91
CA ARG A 25 -12.44 -15.49 -11.15
C ARG A 25 -13.20 -16.61 -11.84
N ALA A 26 -13.67 -17.59 -11.09
CA ALA A 26 -14.36 -18.78 -11.61
C ALA A 26 -15.65 -18.51 -12.44
N GLU A 27 -16.15 -17.27 -12.46
CA GLU A 27 -17.49 -16.96 -13.00
C GLU A 27 -17.53 -16.28 -14.38
N THR A 28 -16.40 -15.84 -14.98
CA THR A 28 -16.42 -15.06 -16.25
C THR A 28 -15.31 -15.46 -17.22
N LYS A 29 -15.59 -16.40 -18.12
CA LYS A 29 -14.62 -16.96 -19.08
C LYS A 29 -13.91 -15.96 -20.01
N SER A 30 -14.49 -14.84 -20.38
CA SER A 30 -13.87 -13.88 -21.33
C SER A 30 -12.93 -12.86 -20.65
N ALA A 31 -13.22 -12.48 -19.42
CA ALA A 31 -12.36 -11.55 -18.65
C ALA A 31 -11.13 -12.26 -18.08
N ASP A 32 -11.20 -13.58 -17.87
CA ASP A 32 -10.11 -14.39 -17.32
C ASP A 32 -8.92 -14.52 -18.27
N VAL A 33 -9.16 -14.62 -19.58
CA VAL A 33 -8.09 -14.67 -20.59
C VAL A 33 -7.22 -13.42 -20.54
N SER A 34 -7.83 -12.24 -20.37
CA SER A 34 -7.08 -10.98 -20.25
C SER A 34 -6.26 -10.90 -18.96
N ARG A 35 -6.82 -11.35 -17.84
CA ARG A 35 -6.12 -11.36 -16.54
C ARG A 35 -4.96 -12.35 -16.51
N GLU A 36 -5.18 -13.54 -17.05
CA GLU A 36 -4.13 -14.54 -17.21
C GLU A 36 -3.03 -14.05 -18.14
N GLY A 37 -3.39 -13.32 -19.22
CA GLY A 37 -2.44 -12.67 -20.12
C GLY A 37 -1.51 -11.72 -19.36
N VAL A 38 -2.06 -10.84 -18.51
CA VAL A 38 -1.24 -9.92 -17.68
C VAL A 38 -0.30 -10.68 -16.75
N GLN A 39 -0.75 -11.76 -16.12
CA GLN A 39 0.12 -12.58 -15.27
C GLN A 39 1.26 -13.20 -16.08
N ARG A 40 0.99 -13.68 -17.30
CA ARG A 40 2.00 -14.23 -18.22
C ARG A 40 3.00 -13.16 -18.69
N ASP A 41 2.55 -11.92 -18.87
CA ASP A 41 3.42 -10.79 -19.25
C ASP A 41 4.34 -10.34 -18.09
N LEU A 42 3.92 -10.54 -16.84
CA LEU A 42 4.74 -10.25 -15.66
C LEU A 42 5.84 -11.30 -15.42
N LEU A 43 5.62 -12.56 -15.84
CA LEU A 43 6.58 -13.66 -15.60
C LEU A 43 7.99 -13.35 -16.10
N PRO A 44 8.22 -12.94 -17.37
CA PRO A 44 9.55 -12.63 -17.85
C PRO A 44 10.25 -11.53 -17.04
N LEU A 45 9.47 -10.53 -16.56
CA LEU A 45 10.02 -9.43 -15.75
C LEU A 45 10.53 -9.94 -14.40
N ILE A 46 9.78 -10.84 -13.76
CA ILE A 46 10.14 -11.41 -12.45
C ILE A 46 11.23 -12.49 -12.60
N GLU A 47 11.27 -13.18 -13.73
CA GLU A 47 12.27 -14.22 -14.02
C GLU A 47 13.63 -13.66 -14.42
N GLY A 48 13.68 -12.42 -14.83
CA GLY A 48 14.87 -11.73 -15.35
C GLY A 48 14.83 -11.59 -16.86
N THR A 49 14.76 -10.36 -17.32
CA THR A 49 14.78 -9.99 -18.73
C THR A 49 15.43 -8.63 -18.93
N THR A 50 15.66 -8.27 -20.17
CA THR A 50 16.13 -6.92 -20.53
C THR A 50 14.98 -6.08 -21.04
N VAL A 51 14.65 -5.02 -20.33
CA VAL A 51 13.59 -4.08 -20.68
C VAL A 51 14.19 -2.85 -21.35
N SER A 52 13.69 -2.49 -22.52
CA SER A 52 14.09 -1.25 -23.21
C SER A 52 13.39 -0.05 -22.59
N THR A 53 14.15 0.93 -22.12
CA THR A 53 13.64 2.19 -21.60
C THR A 53 14.17 3.38 -22.36
N LYS A 54 13.60 4.57 -22.17
CA LYS A 54 14.11 5.82 -22.73
C LYS A 54 15.52 6.18 -22.27
N TYR A 55 16.05 5.51 -21.26
CA TYR A 55 17.40 5.71 -20.72
C TYR A 55 18.38 4.59 -21.09
N GLY A 56 17.92 3.62 -21.86
CA GLY A 56 18.67 2.43 -22.26
C GLY A 56 18.04 1.14 -21.77
N PRO A 57 18.63 0.00 -22.12
CA PRO A 57 18.19 -1.30 -21.64
C PRO A 57 18.49 -1.44 -20.14
N ILE A 58 17.56 -2.08 -19.41
CA ILE A 58 17.67 -2.39 -17.97
C ILE A 58 17.42 -3.87 -17.79
N LYS A 59 18.30 -4.55 -17.06
CA LYS A 59 18.14 -5.95 -16.67
C LYS A 59 17.37 -6.07 -15.36
N THR A 60 16.43 -7.02 -15.28
CA THR A 60 15.58 -7.20 -14.11
C THR A 60 16.02 -8.34 -13.19
N ASP A 61 17.13 -9.01 -13.49
CA ASP A 61 17.60 -10.23 -12.83
C ASP A 61 17.80 -10.09 -11.31
N HIS A 62 18.22 -8.90 -10.85
CA HIS A 62 18.51 -8.62 -9.44
C HIS A 62 17.52 -7.63 -8.79
N ILE A 63 16.42 -7.31 -9.48
CA ILE A 63 15.38 -6.43 -8.95
C ILE A 63 14.50 -7.24 -7.99
N LEU A 64 14.27 -6.70 -6.79
CA LEU A 64 13.33 -7.27 -5.85
C LEU A 64 11.89 -6.91 -6.24
N PHE A 65 11.05 -7.94 -6.42
CA PHE A 65 9.62 -7.75 -6.67
C PHE A 65 8.84 -7.99 -5.38
N ILE A 66 8.02 -7.03 -5.00
CA ILE A 66 7.09 -7.11 -3.88
C ILE A 66 5.68 -6.93 -4.43
N ALA A 67 4.82 -7.91 -4.24
CA ALA A 67 3.43 -7.86 -4.66
C ALA A 67 2.49 -7.74 -3.46
N SER A 68 1.49 -6.87 -3.54
CA SER A 68 0.45 -6.73 -2.52
C SER A 68 -0.94 -6.88 -3.11
N GLY A 69 -1.89 -7.32 -2.31
CA GLY A 69 -3.29 -7.44 -2.69
C GLY A 69 -4.17 -7.72 -1.47
N ALA A 70 -5.42 -7.32 -1.54
CA ALA A 70 -6.37 -7.50 -0.45
C ALA A 70 -6.90 -8.94 -0.35
N PHE A 71 -6.96 -9.68 -1.47
CA PHE A 71 -7.38 -11.07 -1.56
C PHE A 71 -8.72 -11.40 -0.84
N HIS A 72 -9.68 -10.45 -0.85
CA HIS A 72 -10.98 -10.65 -0.20
C HIS A 72 -11.88 -11.64 -0.95
N VAL A 73 -11.83 -11.64 -2.30
CA VAL A 73 -12.70 -12.45 -3.16
C VAL A 73 -11.93 -13.60 -3.80
N VAL A 74 -10.64 -13.42 -4.03
CA VAL A 74 -9.72 -14.40 -4.62
C VAL A 74 -8.63 -14.73 -3.62
N LYS A 75 -7.93 -15.83 -3.83
CA LYS A 75 -6.82 -16.27 -2.96
C LYS A 75 -5.49 -16.15 -3.71
N PRO A 76 -4.35 -16.07 -3.01
CA PRO A 76 -3.03 -16.14 -3.64
C PRO A 76 -2.83 -17.43 -4.48
N SER A 77 -3.55 -18.52 -4.15
CA SER A 77 -3.58 -19.76 -4.93
C SER A 77 -4.28 -19.66 -6.29
N ASP A 78 -5.01 -18.57 -6.54
CA ASP A 78 -5.71 -18.33 -7.82
C ASP A 78 -4.81 -17.59 -8.83
N LEU A 79 -3.59 -17.23 -8.43
CA LEU A 79 -2.54 -16.82 -9.35
C LEU A 79 -2.01 -18.04 -10.14
N LEU A 80 -1.47 -17.80 -11.32
CA LEU A 80 -0.79 -18.84 -12.08
C LEU A 80 0.28 -19.55 -11.24
N PRO A 81 0.39 -20.89 -11.31
CA PRO A 81 1.37 -21.64 -10.53
C PRO A 81 2.81 -21.14 -10.73
N GLU A 82 3.16 -20.72 -11.94
CA GLU A 82 4.47 -20.18 -12.28
C GLU A 82 4.73 -18.88 -11.50
N LEU A 83 3.74 -17.99 -11.43
CA LEU A 83 3.85 -16.73 -10.69
C LEU A 83 3.93 -16.96 -9.18
N GLN A 84 3.16 -17.93 -8.66
CA GLN A 84 3.25 -18.34 -7.26
C GLN A 84 4.65 -18.86 -6.90
N GLY A 85 5.28 -19.60 -7.80
CA GLY A 85 6.64 -20.11 -7.63
C GLY A 85 7.70 -19.01 -7.57
N ARG A 86 7.44 -17.87 -8.22
CA ARG A 86 8.35 -16.70 -8.25
C ARG A 86 8.10 -15.71 -7.11
N LEU A 87 6.95 -15.79 -6.45
CA LEU A 87 6.59 -15.03 -5.26
C LEU A 87 6.38 -15.99 -4.05
N PRO A 88 7.43 -16.72 -3.63
CA PRO A 88 7.30 -17.81 -2.66
C PRO A 88 7.09 -17.32 -1.23
N VAL A 89 7.57 -16.12 -0.90
CA VAL A 89 7.45 -15.55 0.44
C VAL A 89 6.10 -14.89 0.57
N ARG A 90 5.29 -15.35 1.53
CA ARG A 90 3.95 -14.79 1.79
C ARG A 90 3.93 -14.21 3.19
N VAL A 91 3.45 -12.99 3.28
CA VAL A 91 3.28 -12.26 4.55
C VAL A 91 1.84 -11.78 4.62
N GLU A 92 1.17 -12.08 5.73
CA GLU A 92 -0.16 -11.56 6.03
C GLU A 92 -0.02 -10.41 7.01
N LEU A 93 -0.53 -9.23 6.60
CA LEU A 93 -0.55 -8.05 7.44
C LEU A 93 -1.77 -8.11 8.36
N GLN A 94 -1.55 -7.91 9.66
CA GLN A 94 -2.62 -7.85 10.64
C GLN A 94 -3.29 -6.48 10.65
N ALA A 95 -4.56 -6.43 11.09
CA ALA A 95 -5.25 -5.18 11.32
C ALA A 95 -4.53 -4.36 12.41
N LEU A 96 -4.50 -3.03 12.21
CA LEU A 96 -3.91 -2.11 13.16
C LEU A 96 -4.73 -2.05 14.47
N SER A 97 -4.05 -2.17 15.60
CA SER A 97 -4.63 -1.98 16.92
C SER A 97 -4.72 -0.50 17.29
N GLU A 98 -5.46 -0.17 18.36
CA GLU A 98 -5.51 1.19 18.91
C GLU A 98 -4.10 1.73 19.24
N ASN A 99 -3.23 0.88 19.82
CA ASN A 99 -1.85 1.27 20.12
C ASN A 99 -1.03 1.58 18.86
N ASP A 100 -1.23 0.81 17.77
CA ASP A 100 -0.56 1.09 16.50
C ASP A 100 -1.00 2.44 15.93
N PHE A 101 -2.29 2.77 16.01
CA PHE A 101 -2.78 4.10 15.62
C PHE A 101 -2.19 5.23 16.46
N ILE A 102 -2.04 5.03 17.78
CA ILE A 102 -1.37 6.01 18.65
C ILE A 102 0.08 6.22 18.23
N ASN A 103 0.81 5.14 17.96
CA ASN A 103 2.21 5.20 17.52
C ASN A 103 2.35 5.91 16.17
N ILE A 104 1.45 5.60 15.21
CA ILE A 104 1.42 6.28 13.90
C ILE A 104 1.19 7.78 14.06
N LEU A 105 0.32 8.20 14.97
CA LEU A 105 0.02 9.61 15.21
C LEU A 105 1.13 10.35 15.95
N LYS A 106 1.92 9.67 16.79
CA LYS A 106 2.95 10.30 17.65
C LYS A 106 4.37 10.15 17.16
N GLU A 107 4.75 8.91 16.82
CA GLU A 107 6.16 8.53 16.71
C GLU A 107 6.72 8.63 15.30
N THR A 108 5.86 8.58 14.27
CA THR A 108 6.35 8.69 12.90
C THR A 108 6.95 10.08 12.63
N GLU A 109 8.04 10.12 11.87
CA GLU A 109 8.76 11.37 11.56
C GLU A 109 7.83 12.39 10.91
N ASN A 110 7.00 11.95 9.96
CA ASN A 110 6.00 12.76 9.28
C ASN A 110 4.57 12.35 9.71
N SER A 111 4.31 12.32 11.03
CA SER A 111 2.99 11.98 11.54
C SER A 111 1.93 12.99 11.06
N LEU A 112 0.68 12.53 10.92
CA LEU A 112 -0.44 13.40 10.54
C LEU A 112 -0.59 14.59 11.48
N THR A 113 -0.40 14.40 12.76
CA THR A 113 -0.45 15.48 13.77
C THR A 113 0.56 16.58 13.47
N LYS A 114 1.78 16.22 13.09
CA LYS A 114 2.82 17.19 12.69
C LYS A 114 2.49 17.87 11.37
N GLN A 115 1.98 17.12 10.37
CA GLN A 115 1.59 17.67 9.08
C GLN A 115 0.46 18.68 9.23
N TYR A 116 -0.62 18.35 9.96
CA TYR A 116 -1.71 19.28 10.21
C TYR A 116 -1.29 20.49 11.04
N SER A 117 -0.45 20.30 12.06
CA SER A 117 0.09 21.43 12.84
C SER A 117 0.93 22.37 11.97
N ALA A 118 1.74 21.84 11.07
CA ALA A 118 2.52 22.63 10.12
C ALA A 118 1.63 23.37 9.11
N LEU A 119 0.61 22.69 8.59
CA LEU A 119 -0.36 23.29 7.65
C LEU A 119 -1.10 24.44 8.31
N MET A 120 -1.69 24.25 9.50
CA MET A 120 -2.41 25.30 10.22
C MET A 120 -1.52 26.49 10.60
N LYS A 121 -0.23 26.24 10.85
CA LYS A 121 0.71 27.30 11.11
C LYS A 121 0.89 28.26 9.92
N THR A 122 0.72 27.79 8.68
CA THR A 122 0.77 28.67 7.49
C THR A 122 -0.39 29.67 7.46
N GLU A 123 -1.53 29.31 8.07
CA GLU A 123 -2.70 30.18 8.23
C GLU A 123 -2.67 30.98 9.54
N GLY A 124 -1.54 30.98 10.26
CA GLY A 124 -1.39 31.70 11.54
C GLY A 124 -2.07 31.03 12.73
N ILE A 125 -2.55 29.79 12.58
CA ILE A 125 -3.25 29.04 13.61
C ILE A 125 -2.27 28.07 14.32
N THR A 126 -2.26 28.05 15.64
CA THR A 126 -1.50 27.09 16.43
C THR A 126 -2.38 25.91 16.81
N LEU A 127 -2.22 24.78 16.11
CA LEU A 127 -2.92 23.54 16.40
C LEU A 127 -2.11 22.65 17.35
N ILE A 128 -2.73 22.24 18.47
CA ILE A 128 -2.13 21.40 19.48
C ILE A 128 -2.96 20.13 19.67
N PHE A 129 -2.34 18.98 19.41
CA PHE A 129 -2.95 17.67 19.68
C PHE A 129 -2.62 17.23 21.11
N LYS A 130 -3.61 17.21 22.00
CA LYS A 130 -3.47 16.67 23.34
C LYS A 130 -3.46 15.13 23.32
N ASP A 131 -2.78 14.51 24.28
CA ASP A 131 -2.72 13.05 24.39
C ASP A 131 -4.11 12.38 24.47
N SER A 132 -5.06 13.04 25.17
CA SER A 132 -6.45 12.56 25.24
C SER A 132 -7.13 12.56 23.85
N GLY A 133 -6.89 13.59 23.05
CA GLY A 133 -7.41 13.68 21.68
C GLY A 133 -6.79 12.61 20.74
N ILE A 134 -5.48 12.40 20.83
CA ILE A 134 -4.79 11.36 20.07
C ILE A 134 -5.36 9.96 20.41
N LYS A 135 -5.56 9.67 21.70
CA LYS A 135 -6.18 8.40 22.14
C LYS A 135 -7.62 8.26 21.64
N ALA A 136 -8.42 9.32 21.69
CA ALA A 136 -9.78 9.30 21.19
C ALA A 136 -9.83 9.02 19.67
N LEU A 137 -8.99 9.70 18.88
CA LEU A 137 -8.86 9.47 17.44
C LEU A 137 -8.45 8.03 17.13
N ALA A 138 -7.44 7.50 17.83
CA ALA A 138 -6.96 6.15 17.64
C ALA A 138 -8.04 5.11 17.94
N LYS A 139 -8.79 5.29 19.05
CA LYS A 139 -9.90 4.44 19.43
C LYS A 139 -11.01 4.44 18.37
N ILE A 140 -11.47 5.62 17.95
CA ILE A 140 -12.48 5.76 16.89
C ILE A 140 -12.01 5.10 15.59
N ALA A 141 -10.76 5.32 15.17
CA ALA A 141 -10.22 4.72 13.96
C ALA A 141 -10.19 3.19 14.03
N ALA A 142 -9.78 2.63 15.17
CA ALA A 142 -9.78 1.18 15.41
C ALA A 142 -11.20 0.59 15.39
N GLU A 143 -12.15 1.22 16.09
CA GLU A 143 -13.55 0.79 16.14
C GLU A 143 -14.21 0.81 14.76
N ILE A 144 -14.01 1.87 13.98
CA ILE A 144 -14.58 1.98 12.62
C ILE A 144 -13.95 0.93 11.70
N ASN A 145 -12.63 0.71 11.75
CA ASN A 145 -11.97 -0.32 10.96
C ASN A 145 -12.44 -1.75 11.31
N ALA A 146 -12.84 -1.97 12.57
CA ALA A 146 -13.37 -3.26 13.02
C ALA A 146 -14.84 -3.49 12.62
N THR A 147 -15.64 -2.41 12.52
CA THR A 147 -17.10 -2.52 12.37
C THR A 147 -17.61 -2.28 10.95
N ILE A 148 -16.94 -1.43 10.17
CA ILE A 148 -17.39 -1.07 8.81
C ILE A 148 -16.49 -1.71 7.77
N GLU A 149 -15.33 -1.12 7.53
CA GLU A 149 -14.36 -1.59 6.55
C GLU A 149 -12.95 -1.24 7.03
N ASN A 150 -12.05 -2.22 6.98
CA ASN A 150 -10.67 -2.01 7.37
C ASN A 150 -9.88 -1.38 6.21
N ILE A 151 -9.66 -0.07 6.29
CA ILE A 151 -8.81 0.70 5.36
C ILE A 151 -7.45 1.06 5.97
N GLY A 152 -7.05 0.37 7.04
CA GLY A 152 -5.78 0.57 7.71
C GLY A 152 -5.58 1.99 8.23
N ALA A 153 -4.35 2.49 8.13
CA ALA A 153 -3.99 3.83 8.60
C ALA A 153 -4.69 4.98 7.84
N ARG A 154 -5.24 4.74 6.64
CA ARG A 154 -6.03 5.75 5.91
C ARG A 154 -7.25 6.22 6.72
N ARG A 155 -7.74 5.40 7.65
CA ARG A 155 -8.84 5.78 8.54
C ARG A 155 -8.54 7.04 9.36
N LEU A 156 -7.29 7.26 9.73
CA LEU A 156 -6.89 8.46 10.48
C LEU A 156 -7.14 9.76 9.71
N TYR A 157 -6.95 9.76 8.38
CA TYR A 157 -7.27 10.94 7.56
C TYR A 157 -8.75 11.26 7.61
N THR A 158 -9.60 10.26 7.42
CA THR A 158 -11.07 10.44 7.50
C THR A 158 -11.49 10.92 8.89
N CYS A 159 -10.98 10.32 9.94
CA CYS A 159 -11.31 10.74 11.31
C CYS A 159 -10.89 12.18 11.60
N LEU A 160 -9.71 12.62 11.14
CA LEU A 160 -9.24 13.98 11.33
C LEU A 160 -10.05 15.00 10.52
N LEU A 161 -10.43 14.68 9.28
CA LEU A 161 -11.28 15.56 8.47
C LEU A 161 -12.68 15.75 9.08
N TYR A 162 -13.32 14.66 9.51
CA TYR A 162 -14.65 14.75 10.13
C TYR A 162 -14.64 15.47 11.49
N THR A 163 -13.55 15.40 12.25
CA THR A 163 -13.45 16.17 13.50
C THR A 163 -13.20 17.65 13.27
N SER A 164 -12.61 18.06 12.14
CA SER A 164 -12.50 19.47 11.79
C SER A 164 -13.82 20.06 11.30
N ASP A 165 -14.60 19.34 10.49
CA ASP A 165 -15.92 19.76 10.04
C ASP A 165 -16.92 19.91 11.19
N ALA A 166 -16.87 19.04 12.19
CA ALA A 166 -17.74 19.12 13.36
C ALA A 166 -17.38 20.28 14.33
N ALA A 167 -16.26 20.96 14.12
CA ALA A 167 -15.88 22.13 14.94
C ALA A 167 -16.42 23.46 14.33
N ASP A 168 -16.96 23.43 13.11
CA ASP A 168 -17.53 24.60 12.41
C ASP A 168 -19.08 24.71 12.61
N GLU A 169 -19.74 23.77 13.30
CA GLU A 169 -21.13 23.81 13.76
C GLU A 169 -21.20 24.21 15.24
#